data_834d09e294e32a8f9376d5484f506526
#
_entry.id   834d09e294e32a8f9376d5484f506526
#
_cell.length_a   1.000
_cell.length_b   1.000
_cell.length_c   1.000
_cell.angle_alpha   90.00
_cell.angle_beta   90.00
_cell.angle_gamma   90.00
#
_symmetry.space_group_name_H-M   'P 1'
#
loop_
_entity.id
_entity.type
_entity.pdbx_description
1 polymer ?
#
loop_
_entity_poly.entity_id
_entity_poly.type
_entity_poly.pdbx_seq_one_letter_code
_entity_poly.pdbx_strand_id
1 'polypeptide(L)'
;MIKIKKILFLVLFLLISLEKANTEITDSLFMTVGNKPITKSDLVDEIKIILILNNESYSEEKRDRLHKIAVKSIIKRTIKTIEL
;
A
#
# COMPACT_ATOMS: atom_id res chain seq x y z
N MET A 1 20.18 -6.59 41.78
CA MET A 1 20.73 -5.73 40.73
C MET A 1 20.73 -6.40 39.37
N ILE A 2 21.09 -7.67 39.26
CA ILE A 2 21.11 -8.41 37.98
C ILE A 2 19.69 -8.58 37.41
N LYS A 3 18.68 -8.74 38.27
CA LYS A 3 17.27 -8.89 37.87
C LYS A 3 16.67 -7.63 37.22
N ILE A 4 17.10 -6.46 37.64
CA ILE A 4 16.61 -5.17 37.09
C ILE A 4 17.13 -4.96 35.67
N LYS A 5 18.39 -5.31 35.39
CA LYS A 5 18.96 -5.23 34.05
C LYS A 5 18.30 -6.18 33.07
N LYS A 6 17.93 -7.38 33.50
CA LYS A 6 17.22 -8.35 32.65
C LYS A 6 15.81 -7.89 32.34
N ILE A 7 15.11 -7.32 33.30
CA ILE A 7 13.75 -6.80 33.11
C ILE A 7 13.79 -5.59 32.17
N LEU A 8 14.77 -4.70 32.33
CA LEU A 8 14.95 -3.52 31.48
C LEU A 8 15.24 -3.93 30.03
N PHE A 9 16.08 -4.93 29.85
CA PHE A 9 16.42 -5.47 28.52
C PHE A 9 15.20 -6.12 27.86
N LEU A 10 14.39 -6.83 28.64
CA LEU A 10 13.17 -7.48 28.14
C LEU A 10 12.12 -6.46 27.73
N VAL A 11 11.94 -5.38 28.48
CA VAL A 11 11.03 -4.30 28.15
C VAL A 11 11.49 -3.57 26.89
N LEU A 12 12.78 -3.33 26.76
CA LEU A 12 13.37 -2.68 25.58
C LEU A 12 13.15 -3.55 24.33
N PHE A 13 13.31 -4.86 24.46
CA PHE A 13 13.08 -5.81 23.38
C PHE A 13 11.62 -5.84 22.94
N LEU A 14 10.69 -5.76 23.89
CA LEU A 14 9.26 -5.70 23.60
C LEU A 14 8.86 -4.41 22.85
N LEU A 15 9.46 -3.28 23.22
CA LEU A 15 9.23 -2.01 22.54
C LEU A 15 9.70 -2.02 21.10
N ILE A 16 10.85 -2.62 20.82
CA ILE A 16 11.38 -2.77 19.46
C ILE A 16 10.47 -3.66 18.62
N SER A 17 9.93 -4.73 19.21
CA SER A 17 9.01 -5.64 18.52
C SER A 17 7.70 -4.96 18.15
N LEU A 18 7.19 -4.07 18.99
CA LEU A 18 5.97 -3.30 18.72
C LEU A 18 6.15 -2.33 17.55
N GLU A 19 7.31 -1.68 17.46
CA GLU A 19 7.60 -0.76 16.35
C GLU A 19 7.64 -1.48 15.01
N LYS A 20 8.21 -2.67 14.95
CA LYS A 20 8.24 -3.48 13.72
C LYS A 20 6.84 -3.92 13.28
N ALA A 21 5.98 -4.28 14.23
CA ALA A 21 4.61 -4.67 13.93
C ALA A 21 3.81 -3.52 13.32
N ASN A 22 4.01 -2.29 13.79
CA ASN A 22 3.32 -1.11 13.25
C ASN A 22 3.76 -0.76 11.84
N THR A 23 5.03 -0.98 11.47
CA THR A 23 5.54 -0.67 10.13
C THR A 23 5.10 -1.69 9.08
N GLU A 24 4.80 -2.92 9.45
CA GLU A 24 4.34 -3.95 8.51
C GLU A 24 2.88 -3.78 8.09
N ILE A 25 2.06 -3.16 8.92
CA ILE A 25 0.62 -3.04 8.70
C ILE A 25 0.27 -1.81 7.85
N THR A 26 1.10 -0.78 7.83
CA THR A 26 0.81 0.46 7.12
C THR A 26 1.27 0.40 5.66
N ASP A 27 0.31 0.25 4.74
CA ASP A 27 0.53 0.45 3.32
C ASP A 27 0.60 1.97 3.05
N SER A 28 1.50 2.37 2.15
CA SER A 28 1.69 3.78 1.82
C SER A 28 0.48 4.33 1.09
N LEU A 29 -0.04 5.45 1.57
CA LEU A 29 -1.11 6.18 0.90
C LEU A 29 -0.58 6.82 -0.37
N PHE A 30 -1.25 6.57 -1.49
CA PHE A 30 -0.92 7.15 -2.78
C PHE A 30 -1.72 8.43 -3.03
N MET A 31 -3.04 8.35 -2.86
CA MET A 31 -3.95 9.49 -3.04
C MET A 31 -5.26 9.23 -2.33
N THR A 32 -6.12 10.25 -2.27
CA THR A 32 -7.49 10.10 -1.80
C THR A 32 -8.45 10.57 -2.88
N VAL A 33 -9.58 9.88 -3.01
CA VAL A 33 -10.69 10.27 -3.90
C VAL A 33 -11.92 10.45 -3.02
N GLY A 34 -12.31 11.70 -2.80
CA GLY A 34 -13.30 12.01 -1.79
C GLY A 34 -12.79 11.60 -0.41
N ASN A 35 -13.53 10.75 0.28
CA ASN A 35 -13.14 10.22 1.59
C ASN A 35 -12.45 8.84 1.51
N LYS A 36 -12.25 8.32 0.29
CA LYS A 36 -11.66 6.99 0.12
C LYS A 36 -10.15 7.08 -0.10
N PRO A 37 -9.33 6.43 0.75
CA PRO A 37 -7.90 6.36 0.54
C PRO A 37 -7.57 5.34 -0.54
N ILE A 38 -6.59 5.65 -1.37
CA ILE A 38 -6.04 4.75 -2.39
C ILE A 38 -4.57 4.53 -2.06
N THR A 39 -4.20 3.29 -1.86
CA THR A 39 -2.84 2.92 -1.47
C THR A 39 -2.00 2.57 -2.70
N LYS A 40 -0.69 2.44 -2.49
CA LYS A 40 0.21 1.97 -3.56
C LYS A 40 -0.10 0.54 -3.98
N SER A 41 -0.54 -0.30 -3.04
CA SER A 41 -0.96 -1.66 -3.35
C SER A 41 -2.16 -1.69 -4.28
N ASP A 42 -3.12 -0.79 -4.09
CA ASP A 42 -4.28 -0.65 -4.97
C ASP A 42 -3.84 -0.33 -6.40
N LEU A 43 -2.87 0.57 -6.54
CA LEU A 43 -2.33 0.94 -7.83
C LEU A 43 -1.62 -0.23 -8.53
N VAL A 44 -0.82 -0.99 -7.81
CA VAL A 44 -0.12 -2.17 -8.32
C VAL A 44 -1.11 -3.23 -8.78
N ASP A 45 -2.16 -3.48 -8.00
CA ASP A 45 -3.20 -4.44 -8.34
C ASP A 45 -3.95 -4.02 -9.61
N GLU A 46 -4.23 -2.73 -9.75
CA GLU A 46 -4.89 -2.19 -10.96
C GLU A 46 -4.03 -2.38 -12.20
N ILE A 47 -2.72 -2.12 -12.09
CA ILE A 47 -1.78 -2.35 -13.19
C ILE A 47 -1.77 -3.83 -13.60
N LYS A 48 -1.76 -4.74 -12.65
CA LYS A 48 -1.82 -6.17 -12.92
C LYS A 48 -3.08 -6.57 -13.69
N ILE A 49 -4.22 -6.02 -13.30
CA ILE A 49 -5.50 -6.27 -13.97
C ILE A 49 -5.46 -5.77 -15.41
N ILE A 50 -4.94 -4.57 -15.63
CA ILE A 50 -4.82 -3.98 -16.97
C ILE A 50 -3.93 -4.86 -17.87
N LEU A 51 -2.82 -5.34 -17.36
CA LEU A 51 -1.90 -6.21 -18.11
C LEU A 51 -2.57 -7.54 -18.49
N ILE A 52 -3.33 -8.13 -17.57
CA ILE A 52 -4.06 -9.37 -17.82
C ILE A 52 -5.14 -9.17 -18.90
N LEU A 53 -5.94 -8.11 -18.79
CA LEU A 53 -7.03 -7.83 -19.73
C LEU A 53 -6.52 -7.53 -21.14
N ASN A 54 -5.38 -6.88 -21.25
CA ASN A 54 -4.78 -6.53 -22.54
C ASN A 54 -3.81 -7.59 -23.07
N ASN A 55 -3.60 -8.67 -22.32
CA ASN A 55 -2.64 -9.71 -22.64
C ASN A 55 -1.24 -9.15 -22.90
N GLU A 56 -0.83 -8.21 -22.04
CA GLU A 56 0.47 -7.55 -22.12
C GLU A 56 1.38 -7.95 -20.95
N SER A 57 2.69 -7.83 -21.16
CA SER A 57 3.69 -8.01 -20.12
C SER A 57 4.19 -6.65 -19.65
N TYR A 58 4.57 -6.56 -18.36
CA TYR A 58 5.15 -5.36 -17.81
C TYR A 58 6.53 -5.09 -18.40
N SER A 59 6.80 -3.80 -18.74
CA SER A 59 8.13 -3.34 -19.13
C SER A 59 8.33 -1.92 -18.61
N GLU A 60 9.59 -1.53 -18.44
CA GLU A 60 9.95 -0.18 -17.99
C GLU A 60 9.43 0.91 -18.94
N GLU A 61 9.40 0.64 -20.22
CA GLU A 61 8.90 1.59 -21.22
C GLU A 61 7.41 1.85 -21.09
N LYS A 62 6.65 0.86 -20.63
CA LYS A 62 5.21 0.96 -20.45
C LYS A 62 4.81 1.51 -19.09
N ARG A 63 5.76 1.62 -18.18
CA ARG A 63 5.51 2.00 -16.78
C ARG A 63 4.68 3.27 -16.64
N ASP A 64 5.10 4.35 -17.28
CA ASP A 64 4.42 5.65 -17.16
C ASP A 64 3.01 5.63 -17.76
N ARG A 65 2.85 4.98 -18.90
CA ARG A 65 1.55 4.80 -19.54
C ARG A 65 0.60 3.98 -18.66
N LEU A 66 1.08 2.85 -18.15
CA LEU A 66 0.29 1.97 -17.28
C LEU A 66 -0.11 2.66 -16.00
N HIS A 67 0.81 3.45 -15.43
CA HIS A 67 0.56 4.21 -14.22
C HIS A 67 -0.59 5.21 -14.42
N LYS A 68 -0.56 5.97 -15.51
CA LYS A 68 -1.62 6.94 -15.85
C LYS A 68 -2.96 6.27 -16.06
N ILE A 69 -2.99 5.17 -16.79
CA ILE A 69 -4.23 4.42 -17.07
C ILE A 69 -4.80 3.86 -15.77
N ALA A 70 -3.95 3.29 -14.92
CA ALA A 70 -4.37 2.71 -13.65
C ALA A 70 -4.97 3.78 -12.73
N VAL A 71 -4.35 4.94 -12.61
CA VAL A 71 -4.86 6.05 -11.80
C VAL A 71 -6.23 6.49 -12.29
N LYS A 72 -6.40 6.71 -13.58
CA LYS A 72 -7.69 7.08 -14.18
C LYS A 72 -8.76 6.03 -13.92
N SER A 73 -8.42 4.77 -14.05
CA SER A 73 -9.34 3.65 -13.86
C SER A 73 -9.81 3.56 -12.41
N ILE A 74 -8.90 3.70 -11.45
CA ILE A 74 -9.22 3.70 -10.03
C ILE A 74 -10.14 4.88 -9.68
N ILE A 75 -9.82 6.07 -10.17
CA ILE A 75 -10.62 7.28 -9.92
C ILE A 75 -12.04 7.10 -10.43
N LYS A 76 -12.22 6.63 -11.66
CA LYS A 76 -13.55 6.40 -12.25
C LYS A 76 -14.37 5.41 -11.42
N ARG A 77 -13.76 4.29 -11.03
CA ARG A 77 -14.44 3.27 -10.22
C ARG A 77 -14.84 3.78 -8.86
N THR A 78 -13.94 4.53 -8.22
CA THR A 78 -14.19 5.08 -6.88
C THR A 78 -15.31 6.11 -6.92
N ILE A 79 -15.34 6.98 -7.92
CA ILE A 79 -16.42 7.96 -8.11
C ILE A 79 -17.77 7.27 -8.30
N LYS A 80 -17.83 6.23 -9.15
CA LYS A 80 -19.05 5.46 -9.34
C LYS A 80 -19.56 4.83 -8.04
N THR A 81 -18.65 4.33 -7.22
CA THR A 81 -18.99 3.71 -5.94
C THR A 81 -19.54 4.75 -4.96
N ILE A 82 -19.01 5.97 -4.97
CA ILE A 82 -19.49 7.06 -4.11
C ILE A 82 -20.87 7.55 -4.54
N GLU A 83 -21.13 7.64 -5.85
CA GLU A 83 -22.40 8.11 -6.39
C GLU A 83 -23.55 7.12 -6.19
N LEU A 84 -23.25 5.86 -6.07
CA LEU A 84 -24.23 4.82 -5.82
C LEU A 84 -24.59 4.75 -4.33
#